data_e46172b520d83a61bbab20aabd5d8693
#
_entry.id   e46172b520d83a61bbab20aabd5d8693
#
_cell.length_a   1.000
_cell.length_b   1.000
_cell.length_c   1.000
_cell.angle_alpha   90.00
_cell.angle_beta   90.00
_cell.angle_gamma   90.00
#
_symmetry.space_group_name_H-M   'P 1'
#
loop_
_entity.id
_entity.type
_entity.pdbx_description
1 polymer ?
#
loop_
_entity_poly.entity_id
_entity_poly.type
_entity_poly.pdbx_seq_one_letter_code
_entity_poly.pdbx_strand_id
1 'polypeptide(L)'
;MKKLISYLPLALTPIAHADPNVPAIFGDNMVLQQAGRVPVWGKADPNERIDVDIAGQHRLVYAGRDGSWQVEFRNLPLGGPYVMTIKGKKTLTFQNVLVGDVWIASGQSNMEWTWNSFSANRRHPVGKADFPEVRFFQVERKATGIPATDLKGKRVVCDAETMKSFS
;
A
#
# COMPACT_ATOMS: atom_id res chain seq x y z
N MET A 1 30.55 -22.39 -55.83
CA MET A 1 29.72 -21.40 -55.15
C MET A 1 29.49 -21.84 -53.73
N LYS A 2 30.16 -21.22 -52.75
CA LYS A 2 30.01 -21.53 -51.31
C LYS A 2 28.91 -20.65 -50.74
N LYS A 3 27.81 -21.25 -50.25
CA LYS A 3 26.76 -20.52 -49.56
C LYS A 3 27.22 -20.20 -48.15
N LEU A 4 27.38 -18.92 -47.82
CA LEU A 4 27.55 -18.44 -46.44
C LEU A 4 26.19 -18.52 -45.73
N ILE A 5 26.10 -19.36 -44.72
CA ILE A 5 24.97 -19.38 -43.80
C ILE A 5 25.29 -18.38 -42.66
N SER A 6 24.58 -17.24 -42.66
CA SER A 6 24.69 -16.23 -41.61
C SER A 6 23.88 -16.68 -40.40
N TYR A 7 24.53 -16.97 -39.29
CA TYR A 7 23.86 -17.20 -38.01
C TYR A 7 23.60 -15.86 -37.37
N LEU A 8 22.30 -15.49 -37.27
CA LEU A 8 21.87 -14.36 -36.48
C LEU A 8 21.87 -14.78 -35.01
N PRO A 9 22.63 -14.12 -34.11
CA PRO A 9 22.61 -14.47 -32.70
C PRO A 9 21.25 -14.06 -32.11
N LEU A 10 20.52 -15.03 -31.57
CA LEU A 10 19.32 -14.80 -30.78
C LEU A 10 19.75 -14.13 -29.47
N ALA A 11 19.54 -12.82 -29.36
CA ALA A 11 19.81 -12.09 -28.13
C ALA A 11 18.79 -12.55 -27.06
N LEU A 12 19.27 -13.36 -26.11
CA LEU A 12 18.53 -13.64 -24.89
C LEU A 12 18.50 -12.33 -24.07
N THR A 13 17.39 -11.63 -24.13
CA THR A 13 17.14 -10.53 -23.17
C THR A 13 16.99 -11.13 -21.77
N PRO A 14 17.75 -10.65 -20.78
CA PRO A 14 17.56 -11.11 -19.41
C PRO A 14 16.13 -10.78 -18.97
N ILE A 15 15.38 -11.79 -18.57
CA ILE A 15 14.07 -11.59 -17.92
C ILE A 15 14.38 -10.95 -16.57
N ALA A 16 14.11 -9.66 -16.44
CA ALA A 16 14.18 -8.98 -15.16
C ALA A 16 13.17 -9.66 -14.23
N HIS A 17 13.66 -10.34 -13.21
CA HIS A 17 12.82 -10.95 -12.19
C HIS A 17 12.33 -9.83 -11.29
N ALA A 18 11.02 -9.65 -11.23
CA ALA A 18 10.39 -8.70 -10.32
C ALA A 18 10.02 -9.44 -9.02
N ASP A 19 10.56 -8.98 -7.91
CA ASP A 19 10.08 -9.43 -6.59
C ASP A 19 8.61 -9.00 -6.40
N PRO A 20 7.83 -9.70 -5.54
CA PRO A 20 6.50 -9.24 -5.20
C PRO A 20 6.56 -7.78 -4.72
N ASN A 21 5.84 -6.92 -5.41
CA ASN A 21 5.76 -5.51 -5.13
C ASN A 21 4.30 -5.11 -4.97
N VAL A 22 4.01 -4.30 -3.97
CA VAL A 22 2.68 -3.79 -3.70
C VAL A 22 2.70 -2.26 -3.69
N PRO A 23 1.57 -1.60 -4.04
CA PRO A 23 1.47 -0.15 -3.92
C PRO A 23 1.75 0.36 -2.51
N ALA A 24 2.26 1.58 -2.40
CA ALA A 24 2.65 2.18 -1.12
C ALA A 24 1.50 2.36 -0.11
N ILE A 25 0.26 2.17 -0.56
CA ILE A 25 -0.89 2.13 0.34
C ILE A 25 -0.83 0.92 1.29
N PHE A 26 -0.14 -0.16 0.91
CA PHE A 26 0.15 -1.28 1.79
C PHE A 26 1.48 -1.04 2.51
N GLY A 27 1.49 -1.27 3.81
CA GLY A 27 2.69 -1.06 4.63
C GLY A 27 2.40 -1.22 6.11
N ASP A 28 3.43 -1.09 6.92
CA ASP A 28 3.28 -1.12 8.37
C ASP A 28 2.29 -0.05 8.86
N ASN A 29 1.56 -0.35 9.92
CA ASN A 29 0.55 0.52 10.51
C ASN A 29 -0.61 0.87 9.57
N MET A 30 -0.89 0.11 8.51
CA MET A 30 -2.06 0.35 7.65
C MET A 30 -3.35 -0.05 8.35
N VAL A 31 -4.46 0.53 7.86
CA VAL A 31 -5.81 0.11 8.21
C VAL A 31 -6.46 -0.44 6.94
N LEU A 32 -6.99 -1.65 7.03
CA LEU A 32 -7.82 -2.24 5.99
C LEU A 32 -9.28 -1.93 6.29
N GLN A 33 -10.05 -1.58 5.26
CA GLN A 33 -11.47 -1.25 5.42
C GLN A 33 -12.23 -2.45 6.01
N GLN A 34 -12.98 -2.19 7.10
CA GLN A 34 -13.93 -3.17 7.63
C GLN A 34 -15.14 -3.33 6.70
N ALA A 35 -15.88 -4.39 6.87
CA ALA A 35 -17.09 -4.74 6.14
C ALA A 35 -16.93 -4.75 4.60
N GLY A 36 -17.25 -5.85 3.99
CA GLY A 36 -17.23 -6.01 2.55
C GLY A 36 -16.00 -6.72 2.00
N ARG A 37 -15.54 -6.22 0.87
CA ARG A 37 -14.43 -6.81 0.11
C ARG A 37 -13.16 -6.00 0.37
N VAL A 38 -12.10 -6.69 0.76
CA VAL A 38 -10.79 -6.10 1.00
C VAL A 38 -9.83 -6.62 -0.07
N PRO A 39 -9.64 -5.89 -1.17
CA PRO A 39 -8.69 -6.27 -2.19
C PRO A 39 -7.26 -6.01 -1.70
N VAL A 40 -6.37 -6.95 -1.99
CA VAL A 40 -4.92 -6.80 -1.85
C VAL A 40 -4.31 -7.17 -3.19
N TRP A 41 -3.46 -6.30 -3.75
CA TRP A 41 -2.94 -6.45 -5.10
C TRP A 41 -1.50 -5.99 -5.21
N GLY A 42 -0.87 -6.38 -6.31
CA GLY A 42 0.50 -5.98 -6.61
C GLY A 42 1.00 -6.50 -7.95
N LYS A 43 2.31 -6.49 -8.08
CA LYS A 43 3.05 -7.04 -9.21
C LYS A 43 4.03 -8.08 -8.71
N ALA A 44 4.29 -9.10 -9.55
CA ALA A 44 5.26 -10.16 -9.33
C ALA A 44 5.75 -10.68 -10.69
N ASP A 45 6.58 -11.71 -10.72
CA ASP A 45 6.92 -12.37 -11.96
C ASP A 45 5.69 -13.05 -12.60
N PRO A 46 5.63 -13.11 -13.93
CA PRO A 46 4.56 -13.85 -14.62
C PRO A 46 4.44 -15.28 -14.11
N ASN A 47 3.21 -15.69 -13.82
CA ASN A 47 2.88 -17.01 -13.26
C ASN A 47 3.50 -17.29 -11.87
N GLU A 48 4.02 -16.31 -11.18
CA GLU A 48 4.49 -16.48 -9.81
C GLU A 48 3.32 -16.78 -8.87
N ARG A 49 3.51 -17.77 -8.01
CA ARG A 49 2.56 -18.11 -6.96
C ARG A 49 2.71 -17.09 -5.83
N ILE A 50 1.59 -16.48 -5.45
CA ILE A 50 1.49 -15.51 -4.36
C ILE A 50 0.52 -16.05 -3.32
N ASP A 51 1.01 -16.20 -2.10
CA ASP A 51 0.21 -16.55 -0.92
C ASP A 51 0.10 -15.33 -0.01
N VAL A 52 -1.12 -14.96 0.37
CA VAL A 52 -1.38 -13.81 1.24
C VAL A 52 -2.11 -14.27 2.49
N ASP A 53 -1.54 -13.96 3.65
CA ASP A 53 -2.08 -14.34 4.96
C ASP A 53 -2.36 -13.08 5.79
N ILE A 54 -3.52 -13.01 6.40
CA ILE A 54 -3.89 -11.98 7.39
C ILE A 54 -5.04 -12.46 8.29
N ALA A 55 -4.96 -12.18 9.58
CA ALA A 55 -6.03 -12.43 10.55
C ALA A 55 -6.62 -13.85 10.46
N GLY A 56 -5.76 -14.87 10.27
CA GLY A 56 -6.15 -16.28 10.14
C GLY A 56 -6.77 -16.66 8.80
N GLN A 57 -6.93 -15.71 7.87
CA GLN A 57 -7.38 -16.02 6.51
C GLN A 57 -6.18 -16.13 5.56
N HIS A 58 -6.27 -17.10 4.65
CA HIS A 58 -5.28 -17.36 3.60
C HIS A 58 -5.91 -17.21 2.23
N ARG A 59 -5.18 -16.61 1.29
CA ARG A 59 -5.53 -16.53 -0.14
C ARG A 59 -4.33 -16.88 -0.99
N LEU A 60 -4.58 -17.56 -2.08
CA LEU A 60 -3.59 -17.95 -3.07
C LEU A 60 -4.01 -17.44 -4.45
N VAL A 61 -3.06 -16.91 -5.20
CA VAL A 61 -3.24 -16.49 -6.59
C VAL A 61 -1.95 -16.71 -7.37
N TYR A 62 -2.06 -16.82 -8.68
CA TYR A 62 -0.93 -16.77 -9.60
C TYR A 62 -0.94 -15.43 -10.33
N ALA A 63 0.21 -14.79 -10.40
CA ALA A 63 0.37 -13.55 -11.16
C ALA A 63 0.06 -13.78 -12.65
N GLY A 64 -0.60 -12.84 -13.27
CA GLY A 64 -0.90 -12.86 -14.69
C GLY A 64 0.35 -12.78 -15.57
N ARG A 65 0.16 -12.86 -16.89
CA ARG A 65 1.26 -12.72 -17.87
C ARG A 65 1.93 -11.34 -17.81
N ASP A 66 1.18 -10.32 -17.38
CA ASP A 66 1.66 -8.95 -17.16
C ASP A 66 2.24 -8.73 -15.75
N GLY A 67 2.33 -9.80 -14.95
CA GLY A 67 2.79 -9.79 -13.57
C GLY A 67 1.77 -9.27 -12.56
N SER A 68 0.57 -8.86 -12.96
CA SER A 68 -0.44 -8.39 -12.01
C SER A 68 -1.06 -9.55 -11.23
N TRP A 69 -1.33 -9.31 -9.96
CA TRP A 69 -2.07 -10.23 -9.11
C TRP A 69 -3.00 -9.46 -8.17
N GLN A 70 -4.09 -10.11 -7.77
CA GLN A 70 -5.02 -9.59 -6.79
C GLN A 70 -5.69 -10.75 -6.05
N VAL A 71 -5.86 -10.58 -4.75
CA VAL A 71 -6.71 -11.43 -3.90
C VAL A 71 -7.77 -10.59 -3.23
N GLU A 72 -8.83 -11.21 -2.75
CA GLU A 72 -9.91 -10.55 -2.03
C GLU A 72 -10.15 -11.27 -0.71
N PHE A 73 -10.11 -10.54 0.39
CA PHE A 73 -10.55 -11.00 1.70
C PHE A 73 -11.98 -10.51 1.97
N ARG A 74 -12.70 -11.25 2.79
CA ARG A 74 -14.05 -10.89 3.23
C ARG A 74 -14.17 -11.15 4.71
N ASN A 75 -14.96 -10.32 5.38
CA ASN A 75 -15.26 -10.49 6.80
C ASN A 75 -13.99 -10.64 7.64
N LEU A 76 -12.99 -9.80 7.38
CA LEU A 76 -11.85 -9.69 8.28
C LEU A 76 -12.35 -9.23 9.65
N PRO A 77 -11.87 -9.84 10.74
CA PRO A 77 -12.29 -9.45 12.08
C PRO A 77 -11.82 -8.02 12.38
N LEU A 78 -12.73 -7.22 12.94
CA LEU A 78 -12.46 -5.84 13.36
C LEU A 78 -11.34 -5.81 14.41
N GLY A 79 -10.53 -4.75 14.40
CA GLY A 79 -9.46 -4.51 15.36
C GLY A 79 -8.08 -4.93 14.86
N GLY A 80 -7.34 -5.61 15.67
CA GLY A 80 -5.93 -5.97 15.49
C GLY A 80 -5.14 -5.71 16.76
N PRO A 81 -3.80 -5.54 16.71
CA PRO A 81 -2.98 -5.51 15.49
C PRO A 81 -2.76 -6.89 14.87
N TYR A 82 -2.83 -6.96 13.57
CA TYR A 82 -2.53 -8.15 12.79
C TYR A 82 -1.17 -8.02 12.10
N VAL A 83 -0.64 -9.17 11.69
CA VAL A 83 0.48 -9.26 10.75
C VAL A 83 -0.07 -9.72 9.41
N MET A 84 0.24 -9.01 8.33
CA MET A 84 -0.04 -9.46 6.98
C MET A 84 1.25 -9.92 6.32
N THR A 85 1.22 -11.11 5.70
CA THR A 85 2.34 -11.62 4.92
C THR A 85 1.93 -11.85 3.48
N ILE A 86 2.82 -11.50 2.55
CA ILE A 86 2.69 -11.77 1.13
C ILE A 86 3.92 -12.57 0.72
N LYS A 87 3.72 -13.83 0.41
CA LYS A 87 4.79 -14.78 0.07
C LYS A 87 4.75 -15.07 -1.42
N GLY A 88 5.82 -14.72 -2.10
CA GLY A 88 6.18 -15.13 -3.44
C GLY A 88 7.60 -15.67 -3.41
N LYS A 89 8.42 -15.33 -4.40
CA LYS A 89 9.86 -15.57 -4.37
C LYS A 89 10.55 -14.91 -3.19
N LYS A 90 10.06 -13.73 -2.81
CA LYS A 90 10.37 -13.07 -1.54
C LYS A 90 9.13 -12.94 -0.69
N THR A 91 9.33 -12.69 0.60
CA THR A 91 8.24 -12.46 1.54
C THR A 91 8.23 -11.00 1.96
N LEU A 92 7.09 -10.34 1.79
CA LEU A 92 6.79 -9.05 2.41
C LEU A 92 6.01 -9.31 3.69
N THR A 93 6.36 -8.60 4.74
CA THR A 93 5.66 -8.70 6.04
C THR A 93 5.31 -7.29 6.49
N PHE A 94 4.04 -7.08 6.79
CA PHE A 94 3.52 -5.81 7.29
C PHE A 94 3.04 -5.99 8.72
N GLN A 95 3.56 -5.15 9.61
CA GLN A 95 3.29 -5.18 11.04
C GLN A 95 2.21 -4.18 11.43
N ASN A 96 1.55 -4.44 12.56
CA ASN A 96 0.60 -3.52 13.17
C ASN A 96 -0.54 -3.10 12.23
N VAL A 97 -1.07 -4.08 11.48
CA VAL A 97 -2.19 -3.88 10.56
C VAL A 97 -3.50 -3.90 11.36
N LEU A 98 -4.33 -2.91 11.15
CA LEU A 98 -5.68 -2.86 11.73
C LEU A 98 -6.74 -3.13 10.68
N VAL A 99 -7.90 -3.57 11.13
CA VAL A 99 -9.14 -3.62 10.35
C VAL A 99 -10.14 -2.67 10.99
N GLY A 100 -10.57 -1.66 10.25
CA GLY A 100 -11.42 -0.59 10.78
C GLY A 100 -12.01 0.28 9.68
N ASP A 101 -12.51 1.46 10.05
CA ASP A 101 -13.04 2.43 9.09
C ASP A 101 -11.92 3.22 8.42
N VAL A 102 -11.99 3.31 7.10
CA VAL A 102 -11.06 4.12 6.29
C VAL A 102 -11.81 5.29 5.70
N TRP A 103 -11.36 6.50 6.02
CA TRP A 103 -11.92 7.76 5.54
C TRP A 103 -10.99 8.39 4.52
N ILE A 104 -11.56 8.90 3.43
CA ILE A 104 -10.82 9.70 2.46
C ILE A 104 -11.13 11.17 2.72
N ALA A 105 -10.12 11.90 3.18
CA ALA A 105 -10.19 13.34 3.34
C ALA A 105 -9.53 14.00 2.12
N SER A 106 -10.31 14.76 1.35
CA SER A 106 -9.87 15.42 0.13
C SER A 106 -10.57 16.77 -0.01
N GLY A 107 -9.94 17.71 -0.71
CA GLY A 107 -10.51 19.03 -0.92
C GLY A 107 -9.54 19.97 -1.63
N GLN A 108 -9.65 21.24 -1.31
CA GLN A 108 -8.83 22.32 -1.87
C GLN A 108 -7.76 22.79 -0.85
N SER A 109 -7.32 24.03 -0.97
CA SER A 109 -6.27 24.62 -0.13
C SER A 109 -6.47 24.47 1.39
N ASN A 110 -7.71 24.40 1.86
CA ASN A 110 -7.99 24.21 3.29
C ASN A 110 -7.53 22.83 3.81
N MET A 111 -7.39 21.85 2.92
CA MET A 111 -6.87 20.52 3.28
C MET A 111 -5.34 20.51 3.48
N GLU A 112 -4.69 21.63 3.23
CA GLU A 112 -3.26 21.81 3.47
C GLU A 112 -2.95 22.31 4.88
N TRP A 113 -3.96 22.69 5.64
CA TRP A 113 -3.77 23.26 6.96
C TRP A 113 -3.49 22.16 7.97
N THR A 114 -2.31 22.20 8.53
CA THR A 114 -1.97 21.38 9.69
C THR A 114 -2.62 21.95 10.96
N TRP A 115 -2.73 21.15 11.99
CA TRP A 115 -3.17 21.64 13.29
C TRP A 115 -2.32 22.81 13.79
N ASN A 116 -0.99 22.74 13.61
CA ASN A 116 -0.09 23.83 13.99
C ASN A 116 -0.44 25.14 13.27
N SER A 117 -0.72 25.07 11.98
CA SER A 117 -1.09 26.25 11.19
C SER A 117 -2.43 26.82 11.63
N PHE A 118 -3.38 25.95 11.99
CA PHE A 118 -4.71 26.36 12.41
C PHE A 118 -4.75 26.86 13.86
N SER A 119 -4.07 26.17 14.78
CA SER A 119 -4.10 26.46 16.22
C SER A 119 -3.34 27.73 16.60
N ALA A 120 -2.33 28.14 15.83
CA ALA A 120 -1.58 29.38 16.05
C ALA A 120 -2.52 30.60 16.17
N ASN A 121 -3.66 30.59 15.46
CA ASN A 121 -4.61 31.69 15.44
C ASN A 121 -5.81 31.50 16.37
N ARG A 122 -6.05 30.31 16.91
CA ARG A 122 -7.31 30.00 17.64
C ARG A 122 -7.13 29.40 19.04
N ARG A 123 -5.91 29.27 19.53
CA ARG A 123 -5.58 28.78 20.90
C ARG A 123 -6.32 27.48 21.31
N HIS A 124 -6.54 26.56 20.37
CA HIS A 124 -7.06 25.25 20.70
C HIS A 124 -5.90 24.31 21.02
N PRO A 125 -5.70 23.91 22.27
CA PRO A 125 -4.67 22.93 22.57
C PRO A 125 -5.03 21.59 21.90
N VAL A 126 -4.05 20.95 21.28
CA VAL A 126 -4.18 19.55 20.84
C VAL A 126 -4.27 18.69 22.08
N GLY A 127 -4.88 18.85 23.05
CA GLY A 127 -4.97 17.99 24.23
C GLY A 127 -3.86 16.91 24.30
N LYS A 128 -4.04 15.91 25.05
CA LYS A 128 -3.21 14.70 25.05
C LYS A 128 -3.74 13.74 23.96
N ALA A 129 -3.56 14.08 22.68
CA ALA A 129 -3.94 13.18 21.61
C ALA A 129 -3.03 11.94 21.67
N ASP A 130 -3.59 10.83 22.06
CA ASP A 130 -2.93 9.53 22.07
C ASP A 130 -4.00 8.51 21.64
N PHE A 131 -4.10 8.34 20.33
CA PHE A 131 -5.07 7.45 19.70
C PHE A 131 -4.36 6.38 18.87
N PRO A 132 -3.77 5.37 19.52
CA PRO A 132 -2.93 4.37 18.86
C PRO A 132 -3.70 3.51 17.83
N GLU A 133 -5.01 3.59 17.76
CA GLU A 133 -5.82 2.92 16.74
C GLU A 133 -6.14 3.84 15.54
N VAL A 134 -5.87 5.13 15.65
CA VAL A 134 -6.02 6.07 14.53
C VAL A 134 -4.71 6.14 13.74
N ARG A 135 -4.82 6.06 12.43
CA ARG A 135 -3.71 6.14 11.48
C ARG A 135 -3.97 7.24 10.48
N PHE A 136 -2.94 7.99 10.16
CA PHE A 136 -2.95 8.95 9.08
C PHE A 136 -2.11 8.45 7.92
N PHE A 137 -2.61 8.63 6.70
CA PHE A 137 -1.85 8.41 5.49
C PHE A 137 -1.96 9.64 4.61
N GLN A 138 -0.90 10.43 4.55
CA GLN A 138 -0.83 11.63 3.74
C GLN A 138 -0.22 11.30 2.39
N VAL A 139 -1.01 11.48 1.34
CA VAL A 139 -0.56 11.29 -0.04
C VAL A 139 0.31 12.48 -0.45
N GLU A 140 1.46 12.20 -1.05
CA GLU A 140 2.33 13.20 -1.63
C GLU A 140 1.63 13.91 -2.81
N ARG A 141 1.68 15.24 -2.82
CA ARG A 141 1.06 16.00 -3.90
C ARG A 141 1.84 15.83 -5.19
N LYS A 142 1.15 15.41 -6.20
CA LYS A 142 1.69 15.27 -7.55
C LYS A 142 0.60 15.56 -8.58
N ALA A 143 0.78 16.64 -9.34
CA ALA A 143 -0.05 16.85 -10.50
C ALA A 143 0.29 15.83 -11.60
N THR A 144 -0.72 15.19 -12.17
CA THR A 144 -0.55 14.21 -13.25
C THR A 144 -1.69 14.34 -14.24
N GLY A 145 -1.40 14.26 -15.53
CA GLY A 145 -2.40 14.30 -16.61
C GLY A 145 -3.12 12.98 -16.84
N ILE A 146 -2.66 11.89 -16.18
CA ILE A 146 -3.26 10.55 -16.24
C ILE A 146 -3.37 10.00 -14.82
N PRO A 147 -4.34 9.11 -14.54
CA PRO A 147 -4.40 8.44 -13.24
C PRO A 147 -3.11 7.73 -12.90
N ALA A 148 -2.61 7.93 -11.68
CA ALA A 148 -1.42 7.26 -11.20
C ALA A 148 -1.73 5.78 -10.91
N THR A 149 -0.78 4.89 -11.22
CA THR A 149 -0.88 3.45 -10.91
C THR A 149 -0.43 3.13 -9.50
N ASP A 150 0.31 4.03 -8.88
CA ASP A 150 0.76 3.97 -7.50
C ASP A 150 0.86 5.39 -6.94
N LEU A 151 0.93 5.50 -5.63
CA LEU A 151 1.03 6.77 -4.91
C LEU A 151 2.22 6.72 -3.95
N LYS A 152 2.75 7.91 -3.64
CA LYS A 152 3.71 8.08 -2.55
C LYS A 152 3.00 8.76 -1.40
N GLY A 153 3.39 8.42 -0.19
CA GLY A 153 2.79 9.00 0.99
C GLY A 153 3.53 8.66 2.27
N LYS A 154 3.15 9.34 3.33
CA LYS A 154 3.67 9.13 4.69
C LYS A 154 2.55 8.58 5.57
N ARG A 155 2.80 7.47 6.25
CA ARG A 155 1.89 6.92 7.25
C ARG A 155 2.45 7.14 8.64
N VAL A 156 1.56 7.52 9.57
CA VAL A 156 1.89 7.69 10.97
C VAL A 156 0.76 7.17 11.86
N VAL A 157 1.12 6.75 13.07
CA VAL A 157 0.17 6.49 14.16
C VAL A 157 -0.18 7.84 14.80
N CYS A 158 -1.43 8.02 15.20
CA CYS A 158 -1.86 9.27 15.81
C CYS A 158 -1.35 9.38 17.25
N ASP A 159 -0.49 10.34 17.47
CA ASP A 159 -0.06 10.84 18.76
C ASP A 159 -0.06 12.37 18.79
N ALA A 160 0.30 12.97 19.91
CA ALA A 160 0.29 14.42 20.08
C ALA A 160 1.25 15.14 19.13
N GLU A 161 2.33 14.51 18.68
CA GLU A 161 3.29 15.12 17.77
C GLU A 161 2.89 14.93 16.31
N THR A 162 2.50 13.72 15.93
CA THR A 162 2.09 13.40 14.55
C THR A 162 0.80 14.14 14.17
N MET A 163 -0.16 14.29 15.09
CA MET A 163 -1.38 15.04 14.86
C MET A 163 -1.12 16.51 14.55
N LYS A 164 -0.11 17.14 15.18
CA LYS A 164 0.20 18.56 14.96
C LYS A 164 0.69 18.86 13.55
N SER A 165 1.42 17.94 12.96
CA SER A 165 2.09 18.11 11.67
C SER A 165 1.35 17.49 10.49
N PHE A 166 0.25 16.78 10.74
CA PHE A 166 -0.53 16.12 9.71
C PHE A 166 -1.65 17.02 9.20
N SER A 167 -1.86 17.08 7.88
CA SER A 167 -2.92 17.84 7.19
C SER A 167 -3.76 16.95 6.32
#